data_e5e9450b61f7365e0b6ab6816614d1ea
#
_entry.id   e5e9450b61f7365e0b6ab6816614d1ea
#
_cell.length_a   1.000
_cell.length_b   1.000
_cell.length_c   1.000
_cell.angle_alpha   90.00
_cell.angle_beta   90.00
_cell.angle_gamma   90.00
#
_symmetry.space_group_name_H-M   'P 1'
#
loop_
_entity.id
_entity.type
_entity.pdbx_description
1 polymer ?
#
loop_
_entity_poly.entity_id
_entity_poly.type
_entity_poly.pdbx_seq_one_letter_code
_entity_poly.pdbx_strand_id
1 'polypeptide(L)' 'MNKSEDDKQDQIVAQLHQLESEHRDLDDVIELLGDDKPFDQLKLQRLKKRKLALKDDIAKLRSQTLPDIIA' A
#
# COMPACT_ATOMS: atom_id res chain seq x y z
N MET A 1 -15.58 -22.84 -16.85
CA MET A 1 -15.33 -22.53 -15.62
C MET A 1 -14.34 -21.49 -15.43
N ASN A 2 -14.66 -20.43 -14.93
CA ASN A 2 -13.78 -19.35 -14.79
C ASN A 2 -13.23 -19.21 -13.42
N LYS A 3 -12.95 -20.32 -12.84
CA LYS A 3 -12.42 -20.28 -11.55
C LYS A 3 -11.10 -19.57 -11.47
N SER A 4 -10.29 -19.70 -12.48
CA SER A 4 -9.00 -19.05 -12.45
C SER A 4 -9.12 -17.54 -12.48
N GLU A 5 -10.13 -17.00 -13.12
CA GLU A 5 -10.32 -15.57 -13.13
C GLU A 5 -10.77 -15.09 -11.76
N ASP A 6 -11.67 -15.83 -11.12
CA ASP A 6 -12.12 -15.46 -9.80
C ASP A 6 -10.98 -15.56 -8.82
N ASP A 7 -10.12 -16.58 -8.96
CA ASP A 7 -8.98 -16.72 -8.08
C ASP A 7 -8.02 -15.56 -8.24
N LYS A 8 -7.83 -15.08 -9.45
CA LYS A 8 -6.96 -13.96 -9.69
C LYS A 8 -7.49 -12.73 -9.03
N GLN A 9 -8.77 -12.48 -9.18
CA GLN A 9 -9.39 -11.32 -8.57
C GLN A 9 -9.29 -11.40 -7.06
N ASP A 10 -9.53 -12.56 -6.49
CA ASP A 10 -9.45 -12.73 -5.07
C ASP A 10 -8.03 -12.50 -4.57
N GLN A 11 -7.04 -12.96 -5.32
CA GLN A 11 -5.66 -12.77 -4.95
C GLN A 11 -5.28 -11.30 -4.99
N ILE A 12 -5.73 -10.59 -6.00
CA ILE A 12 -5.43 -9.17 -6.12
C ILE A 12 -6.08 -8.41 -4.97
N VAL A 13 -7.32 -8.72 -4.65
CA VAL A 13 -8.02 -8.05 -3.57
C VAL A 13 -7.33 -8.32 -2.24
N ALA A 14 -6.93 -9.56 -1.99
CA ALA A 14 -6.24 -9.91 -0.76
C ALA A 14 -4.91 -9.17 -0.68
N GLN A 15 -4.18 -9.10 -1.78
CA GLN A 15 -2.93 -8.40 -1.82
C GLN A 15 -3.14 -6.90 -1.59
N LEU A 16 -4.19 -6.36 -2.18
CA LEU A 16 -4.52 -4.96 -2.01
C LEU A 16 -4.79 -4.65 -0.54
N HIS A 17 -5.57 -5.49 0.12
CA HIS A 17 -5.87 -5.30 1.53
C HIS A 17 -4.59 -5.37 2.37
N GLN A 18 -3.71 -6.27 2.04
CA GLN A 18 -2.46 -6.40 2.77
C GLN A 18 -1.60 -5.15 2.60
N LEU A 19 -1.50 -4.65 1.38
CA LEU A 19 -0.74 -3.44 1.13
C LEU A 19 -1.35 -2.24 1.81
N GLU A 20 -2.66 -2.14 1.82
CA GLU A 20 -3.34 -1.05 2.49
C GLU A 20 -3.10 -1.11 4.00
N SER A 21 -3.10 -2.31 4.55
CA SER A 21 -2.83 -2.49 5.97
C SER A 21 -1.40 -2.08 6.31
N GLU A 22 -0.45 -2.48 5.47
CA GLU A 22 0.94 -2.09 5.66
C GLU A 22 1.11 -0.59 5.54
N HIS A 23 0.42 0.01 4.59
CA HIS A 23 0.49 1.46 4.40
C HIS A 23 -0.01 2.18 5.65
N ARG A 24 -1.10 1.70 6.21
CA ARG A 24 -1.66 2.30 7.40
C ARG A 24 -0.73 2.13 8.60
N ASP A 25 -0.16 0.93 8.74
CA ASP A 25 0.76 0.67 9.83
C ASP A 25 1.99 1.57 9.74
N LEU A 26 2.51 1.76 8.54
CA LEU A 26 3.64 2.64 8.33
C LEU A 26 3.28 4.07 8.66
N ASP A 27 2.08 4.48 8.28
CA ASP A 27 1.63 5.83 8.56
C ASP A 27 1.58 6.06 10.07
N ASP A 28 1.10 5.09 10.81
CA ASP A 28 1.04 5.16 12.25
C ASP A 28 2.43 5.24 12.86
N VAL A 29 3.35 4.45 12.37
CA VAL A 29 4.72 4.47 12.88
C VAL A 29 5.38 5.81 12.58
N ILE A 30 5.18 6.33 11.39
CA ILE A 30 5.74 7.61 11.00
C ILE A 30 5.22 8.71 11.93
N GLU A 31 3.94 8.64 12.24
CA GLU A 31 3.33 9.61 13.12
C GLU A 31 3.92 9.52 14.52
N LEU A 32 4.13 8.29 15.01
CA LEU A 32 4.68 8.10 16.32
C LEU A 32 6.12 8.58 16.43
N LEU A 33 6.91 8.39 15.37
CA LEU A 33 8.29 8.80 15.42
C LEU A 33 8.42 10.30 15.45
N GLY A 34 7.59 10.99 14.73
CA GLY A 34 7.63 12.44 14.70
C GLY A 34 8.92 12.95 14.09
N ASP A 35 9.09 14.24 14.14
CA ASP A 35 10.25 14.87 13.56
C ASP A 35 11.18 15.40 14.63
N ASP A 36 10.92 15.08 15.85
CA ASP A 36 11.64 15.72 16.94
C ASP A 36 13.05 15.21 17.15
N LYS A 37 13.34 13.99 16.77
CA LYS A 37 14.63 13.41 17.07
C LYS A 37 15.50 13.32 15.83
N PRO A 38 16.62 13.96 15.83
CA PRO A 38 17.47 13.97 14.63
C PRO A 38 17.97 12.59 14.22
N PHE A 39 18.26 11.70 15.17
CA PHE A 39 18.76 10.41 14.79
C PHE A 39 17.68 9.52 14.18
N ASP A 40 16.43 9.88 14.32
CA ASP A 40 15.35 9.12 13.73
C ASP A 40 15.02 9.63 12.33
N GLN A 41 15.63 10.71 11.92
CA GLN A 41 15.33 11.30 10.63
C GLN A 41 15.60 10.34 9.47
N LEU A 42 16.72 9.64 9.55
CA LEU A 42 17.07 8.72 8.48
C LEU A 42 16.06 7.58 8.41
N LYS A 43 15.68 7.07 9.57
CA LYS A 43 14.70 6.02 9.65
C LYS A 43 13.35 6.53 9.14
N LEU A 44 13.00 7.75 9.52
CA LEU A 44 11.75 8.35 9.10
C LEU A 44 11.72 8.50 7.58
N GLN A 45 12.81 8.93 6.98
CA GLN A 45 12.87 9.07 5.55
C GLN A 45 12.68 7.74 4.83
N ARG A 46 13.29 6.68 5.38
CA ARG A 46 13.14 5.36 4.80
C ARG A 46 11.69 4.89 4.88
N LEU A 47 11.05 5.14 6.01
CA LEU A 47 9.67 4.74 6.19
C LEU A 47 8.74 5.52 5.27
N LYS A 48 9.01 6.81 5.10
CA LYS A 48 8.20 7.62 4.20
C LYS A 48 8.36 7.15 2.75
N LYS A 49 9.58 6.76 2.39
CA LYS A 49 9.82 6.26 1.06
C LYS A 49 9.09 4.95 0.85
N ARG A 50 9.11 4.08 1.85
CA ARG A 50 8.39 2.82 1.78
C ARG A 50 6.89 3.05 1.66
N LYS A 51 6.38 4.04 2.40
CA LYS A 51 4.98 4.38 2.34
C LYS A 51 4.58 4.82 0.94
N LEU A 52 5.41 5.62 0.30
CA LEU A 52 5.14 6.07 -1.05
C LEU A 52 5.14 4.90 -2.04
N ALA A 53 6.07 3.98 -1.86
CA ALA A 53 6.13 2.80 -2.71
C ALA A 53 4.88 1.96 -2.55
N LEU A 54 4.41 1.80 -1.32
CA LEU A 54 3.19 1.05 -1.07
C LEU A 54 1.99 1.73 -1.69
N LYS A 55 1.93 3.04 -1.58
CA LYS A 55 0.83 3.79 -2.16
C LYS A 55 0.81 3.59 -3.67
N ASP A 56 1.97 3.58 -4.28
CA ASP A 56 2.08 3.37 -5.71
C ASP A 56 1.63 1.97 -6.10
N ASP A 57 2.04 0.97 -5.34
CA ASP A 57 1.62 -0.40 -5.59
C ASP A 57 0.12 -0.56 -5.41
N ILE A 58 -0.44 0.09 -4.41
CA ILE A 58 -1.87 0.05 -4.18
C ILE A 58 -2.61 0.64 -5.37
N ALA A 59 -2.13 1.75 -5.87
CA ALA A 59 -2.76 2.39 -7.01
C ALA A 59 -2.71 1.48 -8.24
N LYS A 60 -1.60 0.80 -8.44
CA LYS A 60 -1.48 -0.11 -9.57
C LYS A 60 -2.43 -1.29 -9.43
N LEU A 61 -2.53 -1.86 -8.25
CA LEU A 61 -3.43 -2.98 -8.04
C LEU A 61 -4.88 -2.57 -8.18
N ARG A 62 -5.21 -1.40 -7.69
CA ARG A 62 -6.56 -0.89 -7.82
C ARG A 62 -6.94 -0.73 -9.29
N SER A 63 -5.99 -0.27 -10.07
CA SER A 63 -6.20 -0.09 -11.48
C SER A 63 -6.48 -1.43 -12.15
N GLN A 64 -5.91 -2.51 -11.64
CA GLN A 64 -6.14 -3.83 -12.20
C GLN A 64 -7.49 -4.41 -11.79
N THR A 65 -7.93 -4.12 -10.58
CA THR A 65 -9.18 -4.70 -10.12
C THR A 65 -10.39 -3.91 -10.53
N LEU A 66 -10.28 -2.59 -10.63
CA LEU A 66 -11.41 -1.79 -11.00
C LEU A 66 -11.42 -1.58 -12.49
N PRO A 67 -12.48 -1.94 -13.14
CA PRO A 67 -12.55 -1.72 -14.56
C PRO A 67 -12.51 -0.25 -14.83
N ASP A 68 -12.08 0.06 -15.98
CA ASP A 68 -11.94 1.40 -16.34
C ASP A 68 -13.19 2.02 -16.69
N ILE A 69 -14.14 2.01 -15.91
CA ILE A 69 -15.36 2.52 -16.25
C ILE A 69 -15.53 3.86 -16.05
N ILE A 70 -14.75 4.44 -15.39
CA ILE A 70 -14.95 5.75 -15.14
C ILE A 70 -14.95 6.59 -16.20
N ALA A 71 -14.64 6.21 -17.19
CA ALA A 71 -14.62 7.12 -18.33
C ALA A 71 -15.74 8.09 -18.34
#